data_4cb103e40bf46352eca87f1e14ea8a02
#
_entry.id   4cb103e40bf46352eca87f1e14ea8a02
#
_cell.length_a   1.000
_cell.length_b   1.000
_cell.length_c   1.000
_cell.angle_alpha   90.00
_cell.angle_beta   90.00
_cell.angle_gamma   90.00
#
_symmetry.space_group_name_H-M   'P 1'
#
loop_
_entity.id
_entity.type
_entity.pdbx_description
1 polymer ?
#
loop_
_entity_poly.entity_id
_entity_poly.type
_entity_poly.pdbx_seq_one_letter_code
_entity_poly.pdbx_strand_id
1 'polypeptide(L)'
;MRVFPLIRVPKARAFARRLRKLRRDLLFGRALLVVEFLVFAVALLVLLYRSRDFAEWVEEHPFVATLILVTATFVLLHLALARRVRSVIERRFAPPPYDERRILFDLGQEARAATNIDELYNSIVFRIAAALQSSNVSVFVRDDVTGDFFCRALWPEPASDPLEKEQLVLSRNFFVVRRLRHLASPLIVEPEELDIWGQALSLAPPALRQSRLRERELLQRVKAYLMIQIRIKDQLIGILSLGPRRAPHKYSQADKDMLISVAGEMAFVIENSRLAERMVAEERLRRELVLATQVQQRLFPTHPPVSTGAELSGFCQPARGVGGDYYDFLSLDHGRIGIAVADVAGKGISAALLMSSVQASLRSQAMIQDGSPETGGSLVTLVSNLNRLLFRSTGGTTYVTFFYAQLDVKTRQLTYVNAGHNPPLLLRSKERAGAPPVSACSSLTTGGTIIGMFDQCHYEEETIQLRAGDLLIAYTDGVTEALNAYGEEFGEERLLDALREAGDLSAEETRDFVVKRVAEWCGS
;
A
#
# COMPACT_ATOMS: atom_id res chain seq x y z
N MET A 1 10.33 -34.78 -4.06
CA MET A 1 10.46 -35.50 -5.32
C MET A 1 10.22 -34.48 -6.44
N ARG A 2 11.30 -33.94 -7.03
CA ARG A 2 11.24 -32.89 -8.07
C ARG A 2 11.17 -33.57 -9.42
N VAL A 3 10.05 -33.38 -10.13
CA VAL A 3 9.91 -33.84 -11.52
C VAL A 3 10.25 -32.65 -12.43
N PHE A 4 11.43 -32.71 -13.06
CA PHE A 4 11.81 -31.80 -14.13
C PHE A 4 11.06 -32.15 -15.42
N PRO A 5 10.45 -31.20 -16.14
CA PRO A 5 9.92 -31.47 -17.46
C PRO A 5 11.08 -31.57 -18.46
N LEU A 6 11.25 -32.75 -19.04
CA LEU A 6 12.19 -33.01 -20.14
C LEU A 6 11.80 -32.19 -21.38
N ILE A 7 12.58 -31.15 -21.70
CA ILE A 7 12.50 -30.41 -22.97
C ILE A 7 12.94 -31.36 -24.09
N ARG A 8 11.98 -31.86 -24.88
CA ARG A 8 12.25 -32.65 -26.09
C ARG A 8 12.79 -31.71 -27.17
N VAL A 9 14.10 -31.71 -27.37
CA VAL A 9 14.73 -31.13 -28.54
C VAL A 9 14.20 -31.84 -29.79
N PRO A 10 13.72 -31.13 -30.83
CA PRO A 10 13.20 -31.77 -32.03
C PRO A 10 14.32 -32.55 -32.71
N LYS A 11 14.05 -33.85 -32.94
CA LYS A 11 14.98 -34.81 -33.47
C LYS A 11 15.64 -34.27 -34.77
N ALA A 12 16.96 -34.27 -34.84
CA ALA A 12 17.79 -33.84 -35.98
C ALA A 12 17.32 -34.40 -37.35
N ARG A 13 16.66 -35.55 -37.35
CA ARG A 13 16.07 -36.18 -38.54
C ARG A 13 14.87 -35.39 -39.14
N ALA A 14 14.12 -34.64 -38.36
CA ALA A 14 13.01 -33.81 -38.86
C ALA A 14 13.54 -32.53 -39.52
N PHE A 15 14.59 -31.95 -38.97
CA PHE A 15 15.31 -30.80 -39.55
C PHE A 15 16.01 -31.16 -40.86
N ALA A 16 16.69 -32.30 -40.92
CA ALA A 16 17.34 -32.80 -42.16
C ALA A 16 16.34 -33.15 -43.26
N ARG A 17 15.14 -33.64 -42.96
CA ARG A 17 14.05 -33.83 -43.93
C ARG A 17 13.49 -32.51 -44.46
N ARG A 18 13.36 -31.49 -43.63
CA ARG A 18 12.93 -30.14 -44.04
C ARG A 18 13.98 -29.48 -44.95
N LEU A 19 15.25 -29.60 -44.65
CA LEU A 19 16.34 -29.11 -45.49
C LEU A 19 16.41 -29.79 -46.87
N ARG A 20 16.21 -31.13 -46.94
CA ARG A 20 16.17 -31.86 -48.22
C ARG A 20 14.95 -31.46 -49.08
N LYS A 21 13.81 -31.24 -48.47
CA LYS A 21 12.60 -30.75 -49.18
C LYS A 21 12.84 -29.34 -49.70
N LEU A 22 13.44 -28.45 -48.90
CA LEU A 22 13.78 -27.08 -49.30
C LEU A 22 14.74 -27.03 -50.48
N ARG A 23 15.76 -27.91 -50.47
CA ARG A 23 16.74 -28.03 -51.57
C ARG A 23 16.08 -28.50 -52.87
N ARG A 24 15.11 -29.44 -52.80
CA ARG A 24 14.34 -29.93 -53.95
C ARG A 24 13.41 -28.85 -54.50
N ASP A 25 12.71 -28.11 -53.65
CA ASP A 25 11.79 -27.05 -54.06
C ASP A 25 12.56 -25.86 -54.66
N LEU A 26 13.78 -25.57 -54.20
CA LEU A 26 14.69 -24.57 -54.77
C LEU A 26 15.23 -24.98 -56.16
N LEU A 27 15.53 -26.26 -56.36
CA LEU A 27 15.98 -26.80 -57.67
C LEU A 27 14.84 -26.80 -58.69
N PHE A 28 13.60 -27.13 -58.28
CA PHE A 28 12.42 -27.08 -59.15
C PHE A 28 12.05 -25.64 -59.54
N GLY A 29 12.16 -24.69 -58.60
CA GLY A 29 11.98 -23.27 -58.87
C GLY A 29 13.01 -22.71 -59.86
N ARG A 30 14.26 -23.16 -59.78
CA ARG A 30 15.31 -22.78 -60.73
C ARG A 30 15.06 -23.30 -62.17
N ALA A 31 14.57 -24.55 -62.31
CA ALA A 31 14.24 -25.15 -63.57
C ALA A 31 13.05 -24.42 -64.24
N LEU A 32 12.02 -24.09 -63.48
CA LEU A 32 10.85 -23.35 -63.99
C LEU A 32 11.23 -21.94 -64.49
N LEU A 33 12.11 -21.26 -63.78
CA LEU A 33 12.61 -19.93 -64.14
C LEU A 33 13.47 -19.93 -65.40
N VAL A 34 14.22 -21.00 -65.66
CA VAL A 34 14.96 -21.13 -66.92
C VAL A 34 14.01 -21.29 -68.10
N VAL A 35 12.89 -22.02 -67.92
CA VAL A 35 11.86 -22.20 -68.93
C VAL A 35 11.12 -20.85 -69.21
N GLU A 36 10.73 -20.13 -68.17
CA GLU A 36 10.10 -18.79 -68.34
C GLU A 36 11.03 -17.78 -69.02
N PHE A 37 12.33 -17.86 -68.71
CA PHE A 37 13.37 -17.06 -69.36
C PHE A 37 13.46 -17.32 -70.86
N LEU A 38 13.52 -18.59 -71.25
CA LEU A 38 13.59 -19.00 -72.65
C LEU A 38 12.33 -18.52 -73.43
N VAL A 39 11.16 -18.67 -72.86
CA VAL A 39 9.92 -18.23 -73.48
C VAL A 39 9.87 -16.70 -73.66
N PHE A 40 10.30 -15.96 -72.64
CA PHE A 40 10.32 -14.49 -72.69
C PHE A 40 11.37 -13.97 -73.70
N ALA A 41 12.55 -14.58 -73.72
CA ALA A 41 13.64 -14.24 -74.66
C ALA A 41 13.22 -14.48 -76.11
N VAL A 42 12.54 -15.60 -76.39
CA VAL A 42 12.00 -15.92 -77.74
C VAL A 42 10.88 -14.92 -78.12
N ALA A 43 9.95 -14.60 -77.21
CA ALA A 43 8.87 -13.66 -77.46
C ALA A 43 9.43 -12.24 -77.76
N LEU A 44 10.43 -11.82 -77.01
CA LEU A 44 11.06 -10.51 -77.20
C LEU A 44 11.85 -10.45 -78.53
N LEU A 45 12.54 -11.51 -78.91
CA LEU A 45 13.22 -11.64 -80.21
C LEU A 45 12.22 -11.53 -81.39
N VAL A 46 11.07 -12.18 -81.30
CA VAL A 46 10.00 -12.12 -82.31
C VAL A 46 9.41 -10.73 -82.38
N LEU A 47 9.22 -10.02 -81.26
CA LEU A 47 8.68 -8.68 -81.23
C LEU A 47 9.62 -7.64 -81.82
N LEU A 48 10.92 -7.75 -81.53
CA LEU A 48 11.98 -6.91 -82.05
C LEU A 48 12.18 -7.12 -83.55
N TYR A 49 12.12 -8.36 -84.03
CA TYR A 49 12.24 -8.70 -85.46
C TYR A 49 11.05 -8.13 -86.30
N ARG A 50 9.97 -7.78 -85.70
CA ARG A 50 8.78 -7.23 -86.35
C ARG A 50 8.79 -5.68 -86.54
N SER A 51 9.73 -4.95 -85.89
CA SER A 51 9.89 -3.49 -86.08
C SER A 51 10.99 -3.21 -87.08
N ARG A 52 10.63 -2.47 -88.20
CA ARG A 52 11.46 -2.27 -89.41
C ARG A 52 12.77 -1.54 -89.08
N ASP A 53 12.73 -0.46 -88.29
CA ASP A 53 13.86 0.38 -87.96
C ASP A 53 14.82 -0.34 -86.93
N PHE A 54 14.29 -1.17 -86.09
CA PHE A 54 15.07 -1.97 -85.14
C PHE A 54 15.68 -3.22 -85.83
N ALA A 55 15.01 -3.74 -86.84
CA ALA A 55 15.50 -4.86 -87.61
C ALA A 55 16.77 -4.48 -88.40
N GLU A 56 16.80 -3.30 -89.04
CA GLU A 56 17.99 -2.77 -89.76
C GLU A 56 19.17 -2.54 -88.79
N TRP A 57 18.93 -1.95 -87.61
CA TRP A 57 19.99 -1.76 -86.60
C TRP A 57 20.52 -3.09 -86.05
N VAL A 58 19.66 -4.09 -85.84
CA VAL A 58 20.03 -5.44 -85.39
C VAL A 58 20.86 -6.17 -86.44
N GLU A 59 20.58 -5.97 -87.74
CA GLU A 59 21.37 -6.52 -88.83
C GLU A 59 22.74 -5.87 -88.94
N GLU A 60 22.90 -4.59 -88.65
CA GLU A 60 24.18 -3.88 -88.62
C GLU A 60 25.00 -4.23 -87.36
N HIS A 61 24.37 -4.52 -86.20
CA HIS A 61 25.06 -4.73 -84.93
C HIS A 61 24.56 -5.99 -84.19
N PRO A 62 24.57 -7.17 -84.79
CA PRO A 62 23.92 -8.37 -84.24
C PRO A 62 24.52 -8.84 -82.89
N PHE A 63 25.77 -8.65 -82.68
CA PHE A 63 26.45 -9.02 -81.45
C PHE A 63 26.09 -8.12 -80.26
N VAL A 64 26.03 -6.82 -80.48
CA VAL A 64 25.66 -5.82 -79.46
C VAL A 64 24.20 -5.94 -79.06
N ALA A 65 23.30 -6.12 -80.02
CA ALA A 65 21.87 -6.34 -79.74
C ALA A 65 21.62 -7.60 -78.91
N THR A 66 22.29 -8.68 -79.23
CA THR A 66 22.18 -9.93 -78.49
C THR A 66 22.71 -9.79 -77.06
N LEU A 67 23.84 -9.10 -76.89
CA LEU A 67 24.44 -8.89 -75.56
C LEU A 67 23.54 -8.02 -74.67
N ILE A 68 22.95 -6.95 -75.20
CA ILE A 68 22.02 -6.10 -74.45
C ILE A 68 20.78 -6.91 -74.03
N LEU A 69 20.21 -7.70 -74.93
CA LEU A 69 19.02 -8.52 -74.65
C LEU A 69 19.30 -9.54 -73.55
N VAL A 70 20.43 -10.26 -73.66
CA VAL A 70 20.84 -11.26 -72.67
C VAL A 70 21.07 -10.61 -71.30
N THR A 71 21.75 -9.46 -71.26
CA THR A 71 22.04 -8.75 -70.03
C THR A 71 20.77 -8.20 -69.34
N ALA A 72 19.87 -7.54 -70.13
CA ALA A 72 18.62 -7.04 -69.60
C ALA A 72 17.73 -8.15 -69.04
N THR A 73 17.65 -9.26 -69.76
CA THR A 73 16.86 -10.42 -69.33
C THR A 73 17.44 -11.07 -68.07
N PHE A 74 18.78 -11.17 -67.98
CA PHE A 74 19.45 -11.68 -66.79
C PHE A 74 19.17 -10.79 -65.56
N VAL A 75 19.22 -9.46 -65.70
CA VAL A 75 18.92 -8.51 -64.61
C VAL A 75 17.46 -8.62 -64.17
N LEU A 76 16.52 -8.65 -65.10
CA LEU A 76 15.07 -8.78 -64.78
C LEU A 76 14.81 -10.12 -64.06
N LEU A 77 15.40 -11.20 -64.54
CA LEU A 77 15.27 -12.51 -63.93
C LEU A 77 15.85 -12.56 -62.51
N HIS A 78 17.04 -11.98 -62.32
CA HIS A 78 17.68 -11.91 -61.02
C HIS A 78 16.81 -11.12 -60.02
N LEU A 79 16.21 -9.97 -60.43
CA LEU A 79 15.31 -9.17 -59.61
C LEU A 79 14.00 -9.92 -59.27
N ALA A 80 13.42 -10.62 -60.23
CA ALA A 80 12.21 -11.43 -60.02
C ALA A 80 12.46 -12.61 -59.07
N LEU A 81 13.61 -13.31 -59.29
CA LEU A 81 14.03 -14.42 -58.46
C LEU A 81 14.32 -13.99 -57.02
N ALA A 82 15.04 -12.89 -56.85
CA ALA A 82 15.34 -12.33 -55.55
C ALA A 82 14.06 -11.99 -54.76
N ARG A 83 13.06 -11.37 -55.42
CA ARG A 83 11.75 -11.07 -54.82
C ARG A 83 10.98 -12.34 -54.43
N ARG A 84 10.90 -13.35 -55.32
CA ARG A 84 10.25 -14.65 -55.03
C ARG A 84 10.93 -15.45 -53.93
N VAL A 85 12.23 -15.56 -53.99
CA VAL A 85 13.01 -16.24 -52.96
C VAL A 85 12.84 -15.56 -51.61
N ARG A 86 12.89 -14.25 -51.57
CA ARG A 86 12.64 -13.47 -50.35
C ARG A 86 11.22 -13.71 -49.80
N SER A 87 10.19 -13.68 -50.64
CA SER A 87 8.79 -13.90 -50.20
C SER A 87 8.55 -15.35 -49.73
N VAL A 88 9.21 -16.35 -50.36
CA VAL A 88 9.12 -17.76 -49.92
C VAL A 88 9.87 -17.98 -48.62
N ILE A 89 11.06 -17.37 -48.44
CA ILE A 89 11.78 -17.41 -47.18
C ILE A 89 10.98 -16.73 -46.08
N GLU A 90 10.49 -15.55 -46.33
CA GLU A 90 9.65 -14.79 -45.38
C GLU A 90 8.39 -15.56 -44.98
N ARG A 91 7.66 -16.21 -45.89
CA ARG A 91 6.48 -17.02 -45.60
C ARG A 91 6.80 -18.36 -44.90
N ARG A 92 7.94 -18.94 -45.15
CA ARG A 92 8.27 -20.29 -44.66
C ARG A 92 9.11 -20.28 -43.38
N PHE A 93 9.79 -19.19 -43.12
CA PHE A 93 10.58 -18.94 -41.91
C PHE A 93 9.98 -17.86 -41.00
N ALA A 94 8.83 -17.27 -41.38
CA ALA A 94 8.04 -16.49 -40.44
C ALA A 94 7.72 -17.42 -39.25
N PRO A 95 8.03 -17.01 -38.02
CA PRO A 95 7.57 -17.76 -36.85
C PRO A 95 6.06 -17.94 -36.97
N PRO A 96 5.51 -19.10 -36.53
CA PRO A 96 4.06 -19.28 -36.53
C PRO A 96 3.43 -18.07 -35.86
N PRO A 97 2.32 -17.53 -36.42
CA PRO A 97 1.63 -16.40 -35.79
C PRO A 97 1.37 -16.81 -34.34
N TYR A 98 1.95 -16.07 -33.38
CA TYR A 98 1.69 -16.33 -31.98
C TYR A 98 0.21 -16.08 -31.75
N ASP A 99 -0.41 -17.01 -30.99
CA ASP A 99 -1.81 -16.88 -30.63
C ASP A 99 -1.91 -15.91 -29.44
N GLU A 100 -2.20 -14.66 -29.76
CA GLU A 100 -2.40 -13.58 -28.77
C GLU A 100 -3.42 -14.00 -27.71
N ARG A 101 -4.51 -14.65 -28.12
CA ARG A 101 -5.54 -15.14 -27.23
C ARG A 101 -5.02 -16.20 -26.27
N ARG A 102 -4.10 -17.04 -26.73
CA ARG A 102 -3.50 -18.06 -25.90
C ARG A 102 -2.56 -17.47 -24.86
N ILE A 103 -1.77 -16.47 -25.22
CA ILE A 103 -0.89 -15.77 -24.26
C ILE A 103 -1.73 -15.06 -23.20
N LEU A 104 -2.78 -14.34 -23.60
CA LEU A 104 -3.69 -13.66 -22.66
C LEU A 104 -4.47 -14.65 -21.78
N PHE A 105 -4.94 -15.76 -22.36
CA PHE A 105 -5.65 -16.80 -21.62
C PHE A 105 -4.75 -17.48 -20.58
N ASP A 106 -3.54 -17.85 -20.99
CA ASP A 106 -2.54 -18.48 -20.12
C ASP A 106 -2.13 -17.53 -18.98
N LEU A 107 -1.95 -16.23 -19.27
CA LEU A 107 -1.70 -15.20 -18.26
C LEU A 107 -2.85 -15.07 -17.26
N GLY A 108 -4.08 -15.06 -17.75
CA GLY A 108 -5.26 -15.01 -16.89
C GLY A 108 -5.42 -16.24 -15.99
N GLN A 109 -5.04 -17.42 -16.46
CA GLN A 109 -5.03 -18.65 -15.65
C GLN A 109 -3.88 -18.65 -14.62
N GLU A 110 -2.67 -18.30 -15.04
CA GLU A 110 -1.50 -18.26 -14.15
C GLU A 110 -1.64 -17.19 -13.06
N ALA A 111 -2.24 -16.04 -13.39
CA ALA A 111 -2.54 -14.99 -12.43
C ALA A 111 -3.47 -15.46 -11.29
N ARG A 112 -4.39 -16.38 -11.59
CA ARG A 112 -5.30 -16.97 -10.59
C ARG A 112 -4.66 -18.11 -9.79
N ALA A 113 -3.63 -18.75 -10.35
CA ALA A 113 -2.95 -19.91 -9.76
C ALA A 113 -1.63 -19.54 -9.07
N ALA A 114 -1.09 -18.34 -9.33
CA ALA A 114 0.19 -17.90 -8.81
C ALA A 114 0.13 -17.66 -7.30
N THR A 115 0.90 -18.44 -6.58
CA THR A 115 1.09 -18.29 -5.12
C THR A 115 2.07 -17.15 -4.81
N ASN A 116 2.89 -16.74 -5.81
CA ASN A 116 3.89 -15.70 -5.70
C ASN A 116 3.86 -14.80 -6.95
N ILE A 117 3.70 -13.50 -6.75
CA ILE A 117 3.64 -12.51 -7.83
C ILE A 117 4.95 -12.40 -8.61
N ASP A 118 6.11 -12.63 -7.98
CA ASP A 118 7.42 -12.56 -8.64
C ASP A 118 7.61 -13.72 -9.63
N GLU A 119 7.09 -14.91 -9.34
CA GLU A 119 7.07 -16.04 -10.29
C GLU A 119 6.22 -15.71 -11.52
N LEU A 120 5.11 -15.04 -11.32
CA LEU A 120 4.26 -14.58 -12.41
C LEU A 120 4.98 -13.56 -13.31
N TYR A 121 5.67 -12.56 -12.72
CA TYR A 121 6.45 -11.61 -13.52
C TYR A 121 7.52 -12.30 -14.35
N ASN A 122 8.23 -13.26 -13.78
CA ASN A 122 9.27 -14.02 -14.49
C ASN A 122 8.68 -14.87 -15.62
N SER A 123 7.53 -15.53 -15.41
CA SER A 123 6.80 -16.26 -16.45
C SER A 123 6.40 -15.35 -17.62
N ILE A 124 5.84 -14.18 -17.31
CA ILE A 124 5.42 -13.19 -18.31
C ILE A 124 6.59 -12.70 -19.17
N VAL A 125 7.69 -12.27 -18.56
CA VAL A 125 8.86 -11.77 -19.32
C VAL A 125 9.46 -12.84 -20.19
N PHE A 126 9.54 -14.08 -19.72
CA PHE A 126 10.02 -15.23 -20.49
C PHE A 126 9.15 -15.49 -21.73
N ARG A 127 7.83 -15.54 -21.55
CA ARG A 127 6.86 -15.79 -22.64
C ARG A 127 6.86 -14.68 -23.68
N ILE A 128 6.88 -13.43 -23.25
CA ILE A 128 6.97 -12.28 -24.15
C ILE A 128 8.29 -12.33 -24.94
N ALA A 129 9.41 -12.60 -24.26
CA ALA A 129 10.72 -12.73 -24.91
C ALA A 129 10.74 -13.84 -25.96
N ALA A 130 10.15 -15.00 -25.67
CA ALA A 130 10.05 -16.13 -26.57
C ALA A 130 9.11 -15.86 -27.75
N ALA A 131 7.93 -15.29 -27.51
CA ALA A 131 6.92 -15.01 -28.54
C ALA A 131 7.40 -13.95 -29.54
N LEU A 132 7.96 -12.85 -29.05
CA LEU A 132 8.39 -11.72 -29.86
C LEU A 132 9.86 -11.79 -30.29
N GLN A 133 10.60 -12.80 -29.85
CA GLN A 133 12.04 -12.92 -30.07
C GLN A 133 12.81 -11.66 -29.68
N SER A 134 12.40 -11.07 -28.56
CA SER A 134 13.06 -9.89 -28.01
C SER A 134 14.42 -10.26 -27.41
N SER A 135 15.41 -9.37 -27.54
CA SER A 135 16.73 -9.58 -26.95
C SER A 135 16.71 -9.47 -25.42
N ASN A 136 15.76 -8.68 -24.91
CA ASN A 136 15.60 -8.41 -23.50
C ASN A 136 14.12 -8.05 -23.22
N VAL A 137 13.60 -8.45 -22.08
CA VAL A 137 12.30 -8.02 -21.57
C VAL A 137 12.42 -7.79 -20.07
N SER A 138 11.93 -6.66 -19.58
CA SER A 138 11.93 -6.33 -18.15
C SER A 138 10.60 -5.71 -17.72
N VAL A 139 10.21 -5.99 -16.48
CA VAL A 139 9.02 -5.44 -15.83
C VAL A 139 9.45 -4.60 -14.65
N PHE A 140 9.05 -3.35 -14.68
CA PHE A 140 9.24 -2.41 -13.59
C PHE A 140 7.90 -2.14 -12.93
N VAL A 141 7.85 -2.20 -11.60
CA VAL A 141 6.62 -1.93 -10.82
C VAL A 141 6.88 -0.77 -9.88
N ARG A 142 5.92 0.14 -9.79
CA ARG A 142 5.99 1.33 -8.94
C ARG A 142 5.92 0.92 -7.47
N ASP A 143 6.84 1.44 -6.69
CA ASP A 143 6.77 1.42 -5.24
C ASP A 143 5.86 2.54 -4.73
N ASP A 144 4.95 2.23 -3.82
CA ASP A 144 3.95 3.20 -3.34
C ASP A 144 4.53 4.26 -2.40
N VAL A 145 5.67 3.98 -1.75
CA VAL A 145 6.33 4.90 -0.80
C VAL A 145 7.19 5.90 -1.53
N THR A 146 8.11 5.43 -2.37
CA THR A 146 9.08 6.28 -3.06
C THR A 146 8.52 6.85 -4.37
N GLY A 147 7.57 6.13 -4.99
CA GLY A 147 7.02 6.41 -6.32
C GLY A 147 7.97 6.06 -7.47
N ASP A 148 9.12 5.46 -7.20
CA ASP A 148 10.07 4.97 -8.17
C ASP A 148 9.68 3.56 -8.66
N PHE A 149 10.23 3.13 -9.79
CA PHE A 149 9.88 1.86 -10.43
C PHE A 149 11.03 0.87 -10.30
N PHE A 150 10.82 -0.19 -9.55
CA PHE A 150 11.80 -1.25 -9.31
C PHE A 150 11.64 -2.39 -10.31
N CYS A 151 12.74 -2.93 -10.79
CA CYS A 151 12.74 -4.09 -11.68
C CYS A 151 12.33 -5.35 -10.91
N ARG A 152 11.17 -5.92 -11.26
CA ARG A 152 10.65 -7.16 -10.64
C ARG A 152 11.01 -8.40 -11.45
N ALA A 153 11.08 -8.30 -12.77
CA ALA A 153 11.49 -9.38 -13.64
C ALA A 153 12.36 -8.88 -14.79
N LEU A 154 13.32 -9.70 -15.20
CA LEU A 154 14.24 -9.41 -16.28
C LEU A 154 14.56 -10.70 -17.03
N TRP A 155 14.52 -10.67 -18.36
CA TRP A 155 14.94 -11.74 -19.26
C TRP A 155 15.90 -11.21 -20.31
N PRO A 156 17.05 -11.88 -20.58
CA PRO A 156 17.59 -13.01 -19.82
C PRO A 156 18.01 -12.62 -18.40
N GLU A 157 17.92 -13.56 -17.48
CA GLU A 157 18.41 -13.33 -16.12
C GLU A 157 19.91 -13.04 -16.14
N PRO A 158 20.41 -12.10 -15.32
CA PRO A 158 21.83 -11.81 -15.22
C PRO A 158 22.57 -13.06 -14.72
N ALA A 159 23.61 -13.45 -15.46
CA ALA A 159 24.36 -14.68 -15.18
C ALA A 159 25.24 -14.60 -13.92
N SER A 160 25.50 -13.39 -13.38
CA SER A 160 26.56 -13.16 -12.41
C SER A 160 26.11 -12.74 -11.02
N ASP A 161 24.96 -12.08 -10.85
CA ASP A 161 24.48 -11.67 -9.50
C ASP A 161 22.97 -11.37 -9.50
N PRO A 162 22.16 -12.04 -8.64
CA PRO A 162 20.75 -11.70 -8.43
C PRO A 162 20.53 -10.27 -7.94
N LEU A 163 21.51 -9.66 -7.26
CA LEU A 163 21.47 -8.28 -6.76
C LEU A 163 21.55 -7.23 -7.88
N GLU A 164 22.03 -7.58 -9.06
CA GLU A 164 22.02 -6.67 -10.21
C GLU A 164 20.59 -6.23 -10.61
N LYS A 165 19.61 -7.10 -10.42
CA LYS A 165 18.20 -6.80 -10.69
C LYS A 165 17.64 -5.73 -9.75
N GLU A 166 17.98 -5.79 -8.45
CA GLU A 166 17.51 -4.84 -7.43
C GLU A 166 18.08 -3.43 -7.62
N GLN A 167 19.25 -3.32 -8.28
CA GLN A 167 19.86 -2.03 -8.60
C GLN A 167 19.22 -1.34 -9.83
N LEU A 168 18.33 -2.03 -10.57
CA LEU A 168 17.64 -1.46 -11.72
C LEU A 168 16.40 -0.71 -11.26
N VAL A 169 16.54 0.59 -11.05
CA VAL A 169 15.47 1.48 -10.59
C VAL A 169 15.25 2.61 -11.59
N LEU A 170 14.05 2.71 -12.15
CA LEU A 170 13.60 3.85 -12.96
C LEU A 170 13.01 4.90 -12.02
N SER A 171 13.74 5.98 -11.79
CA SER A 171 13.25 7.06 -10.93
C SER A 171 12.01 7.72 -11.53
N ARG A 172 11.05 8.06 -10.67
CA ARG A 172 9.84 8.82 -11.02
C ARG A 172 10.13 10.15 -11.76
N ASN A 173 11.33 10.68 -11.55
CA ASN A 173 11.79 11.95 -12.12
C ASN A 173 12.48 11.78 -13.48
N PHE A 174 12.75 10.56 -13.92
CA PHE A 174 13.33 10.31 -15.22
C PHE A 174 12.41 10.80 -16.36
N PHE A 175 13.03 11.29 -17.41
CA PHE A 175 12.28 11.85 -18.55
C PHE A 175 11.41 10.81 -19.23
N VAL A 176 11.92 9.60 -19.40
CA VAL A 176 11.18 8.50 -20.00
C VAL A 176 9.94 8.16 -19.16
N VAL A 177 10.05 8.16 -17.83
CA VAL A 177 8.94 7.91 -16.91
C VAL A 177 7.90 9.03 -16.98
N ARG A 178 8.36 10.29 -16.96
CA ARG A 178 7.49 11.45 -17.13
C ARG A 178 6.75 11.41 -18.46
N ARG A 179 7.45 11.08 -19.54
CA ARG A 179 6.87 10.95 -20.87
C ARG A 179 5.83 9.83 -20.94
N LEU A 180 6.13 8.66 -20.35
CA LEU A 180 5.21 7.53 -20.28
C LEU A 180 3.93 7.86 -19.47
N ARG A 181 3.98 8.77 -18.50
CA ARG A 181 2.78 9.19 -17.76
C ARG A 181 1.76 9.92 -18.64
N HIS A 182 2.21 10.65 -19.65
CA HIS A 182 1.36 11.51 -20.49
C HIS A 182 1.07 10.93 -21.87
N LEU A 183 1.81 9.92 -22.31
CA LEU A 183 1.56 9.24 -23.58
C LEU A 183 0.40 8.26 -23.47
N ALA A 184 -0.42 8.16 -24.51
CA ALA A 184 -1.43 7.10 -24.64
C ALA A 184 -0.90 5.88 -25.44
N SER A 185 0.24 6.03 -26.12
CA SER A 185 0.85 5.00 -26.97
C SER A 185 2.18 4.50 -26.40
N PRO A 186 2.65 3.31 -26.81
CA PRO A 186 3.97 2.82 -26.46
C PRO A 186 5.08 3.78 -26.86
N LEU A 187 6.11 3.92 -26.02
CA LEU A 187 7.26 4.75 -26.28
C LEU A 187 8.37 3.93 -26.95
N ILE A 188 8.84 4.39 -28.10
CA ILE A 188 10.03 3.84 -28.76
C ILE A 188 11.23 4.66 -28.30
N VAL A 189 12.29 3.98 -27.87
CA VAL A 189 13.58 4.55 -27.46
C VAL A 189 14.62 4.04 -28.44
N GLU A 190 14.97 4.82 -29.45
CA GLU A 190 16.00 4.41 -30.42
C GLU A 190 17.41 4.58 -29.81
N PRO A 191 18.33 3.63 -30.02
CA PRO A 191 19.70 3.74 -29.51
C PRO A 191 20.40 5.03 -29.95
N GLU A 192 20.12 5.48 -31.17
CA GLU A 192 20.65 6.73 -31.74
C GLU A 192 20.16 7.97 -30.99
N GLU A 193 18.89 7.97 -30.52
CA GLU A 193 18.36 9.03 -29.65
C GLU A 193 19.12 9.10 -28.31
N LEU A 194 19.46 7.95 -27.74
CA LEU A 194 20.22 7.90 -26.48
C LEU A 194 21.64 8.46 -26.63
N ASP A 195 22.23 8.31 -27.81
CA ASP A 195 23.55 8.87 -28.11
C ASP A 195 23.50 10.38 -28.36
N ILE A 196 22.47 10.86 -29.03
CA ILE A 196 22.19 12.31 -29.18
C ILE A 196 21.95 12.95 -27.81
N TRP A 197 21.20 12.27 -26.91
CA TRP A 197 21.02 12.74 -25.55
C TRP A 197 22.37 12.88 -24.83
N GLY A 198 23.29 11.93 -25.00
CA GLY A 198 24.64 11.98 -24.42
C GLY A 198 25.42 13.23 -24.84
N GLN A 199 25.34 13.62 -26.09
CA GLN A 199 25.99 14.81 -26.63
C GLN A 199 25.33 16.12 -26.10
N ALA A 200 24.00 16.17 -26.06
CA ALA A 200 23.26 17.32 -25.57
C ALA A 200 23.46 17.56 -24.03
N LEU A 201 23.79 16.52 -23.29
CA LEU A 201 24.02 16.60 -21.83
C LEU A 201 25.26 17.43 -21.45
N SER A 202 26.21 17.62 -22.37
CA SER A 202 27.38 18.49 -22.13
C SER A 202 26.99 19.94 -21.86
N LEU A 203 25.84 20.38 -22.39
CA LEU A 203 25.30 21.74 -22.26
C LEU A 203 24.30 21.90 -21.11
N ALA A 204 23.92 20.81 -20.42
CA ALA A 204 22.91 20.84 -19.36
C ALA A 204 23.48 21.25 -17.98
N PRO A 205 22.66 21.87 -17.08
CA PRO A 205 23.06 22.15 -15.70
C PRO A 205 23.53 20.87 -14.97
N PRO A 206 24.50 20.97 -14.02
CA PRO A 206 25.13 19.79 -13.38
C PRO A 206 24.15 18.82 -12.74
N ALA A 207 23.12 19.31 -12.02
CA ALA A 207 22.11 18.48 -11.38
C ALA A 207 21.26 17.68 -12.39
N LEU A 208 20.90 18.32 -13.50
CA LEU A 208 20.13 17.68 -14.57
C LEU A 208 20.99 16.67 -15.33
N ARG A 209 22.26 16.98 -15.54
CA ARG A 209 23.25 16.13 -16.22
C ARG A 209 23.41 14.79 -15.50
N GLN A 210 23.60 14.79 -14.19
CA GLN A 210 23.80 13.55 -13.42
C GLN A 210 22.56 12.65 -13.46
N SER A 211 21.37 13.21 -13.32
CA SER A 211 20.11 12.46 -13.42
C SER A 211 19.91 11.82 -14.80
N ARG A 212 20.25 12.57 -15.86
CA ARG A 212 20.13 12.12 -17.25
C ARG A 212 21.18 11.04 -17.62
N LEU A 213 22.39 11.16 -17.10
CA LEU A 213 23.42 10.13 -17.28
C LEU A 213 22.99 8.81 -16.65
N ARG A 214 22.46 8.83 -15.44
CA ARG A 214 21.90 7.63 -14.77
C ARG A 214 20.75 7.03 -15.55
N GLU A 215 19.83 7.87 -16.04
CA GLU A 215 18.71 7.44 -16.88
C GLU A 215 19.21 6.73 -18.16
N ARG A 216 20.15 7.35 -18.88
CA ARG A 216 20.74 6.78 -20.09
C ARG A 216 21.45 5.46 -19.83
N GLU A 217 22.28 5.39 -18.80
CA GLU A 217 23.01 4.19 -18.40
C GLU A 217 22.05 3.03 -18.10
N LEU A 218 20.99 3.29 -17.35
CA LEU A 218 19.99 2.29 -17.02
C LEU A 218 19.24 1.81 -18.26
N LEU A 219 18.79 2.72 -19.15
CA LEU A 219 18.13 2.35 -20.40
C LEU A 219 19.04 1.52 -21.31
N GLN A 220 20.35 1.81 -21.34
CA GLN A 220 21.33 1.01 -22.07
C GLN A 220 21.55 -0.37 -21.43
N ARG A 221 21.62 -0.45 -20.09
CA ARG A 221 21.74 -1.74 -19.36
C ARG A 221 20.55 -2.66 -19.64
N VAL A 222 19.33 -2.15 -19.59
CA VAL A 222 18.13 -2.92 -19.91
C VAL A 222 17.86 -3.00 -21.41
N LYS A 223 18.74 -2.48 -22.26
CA LYS A 223 18.58 -2.43 -23.73
C LYS A 223 17.19 -1.98 -24.16
N ALA A 224 16.65 -0.96 -23.50
CA ALA A 224 15.29 -0.48 -23.75
C ALA A 224 15.14 0.00 -25.21
N TYR A 225 14.17 -0.56 -25.93
CA TYR A 225 13.79 -0.14 -27.27
C TYR A 225 12.30 0.21 -27.38
N LEU A 226 11.43 -0.62 -26.78
CA LEU A 226 9.99 -0.39 -26.75
C LEU A 226 9.52 -0.43 -25.29
N MET A 227 8.89 0.63 -24.82
CA MET A 227 8.39 0.74 -23.46
C MET A 227 6.88 0.94 -23.46
N ILE A 228 6.18 0.13 -22.67
CA ILE A 228 4.72 0.09 -22.61
C ILE A 228 4.30 0.38 -21.17
N GLN A 229 3.28 1.21 -21.05
CA GLN A 229 2.70 1.59 -19.78
C GLN A 229 1.83 0.46 -19.22
N ILE A 230 2.04 0.12 -17.96
CA ILE A 230 1.11 -0.67 -17.16
C ILE A 230 0.31 0.32 -16.33
N ARG A 231 -0.98 0.49 -16.63
CA ARG A 231 -1.82 1.55 -16.05
C ARG A 231 -3.11 1.00 -15.48
N ILE A 232 -3.54 1.63 -14.38
CA ILE A 232 -4.90 1.49 -13.88
C ILE A 232 -5.53 2.88 -13.86
N LYS A 233 -6.65 3.04 -14.58
CA LYS A 233 -7.23 4.35 -14.84
C LYS A 233 -6.16 5.30 -15.41
N ASP A 234 -5.89 6.40 -14.72
CA ASP A 234 -4.87 7.38 -15.14
C ASP A 234 -3.51 7.23 -14.43
N GLN A 235 -3.36 6.22 -13.57
CA GLN A 235 -2.11 6.03 -12.83
C GLN A 235 -1.19 5.02 -13.53
N LEU A 236 0.07 5.42 -13.73
CA LEU A 236 1.15 4.55 -14.17
C LEU A 236 1.64 3.74 -12.97
N ILE A 237 1.35 2.43 -12.94
CA ILE A 237 1.71 1.50 -11.85
C ILE A 237 2.89 0.61 -12.20
N GLY A 238 3.23 0.51 -13.48
CA GLY A 238 4.38 -0.26 -13.95
C GLY A 238 4.78 0.11 -15.38
N ILE A 239 5.89 -0.46 -15.81
CA ILE A 239 6.46 -0.28 -17.14
C ILE A 239 6.97 -1.64 -17.62
N LEU A 240 6.50 -2.06 -18.80
CA LEU A 240 7.03 -3.20 -19.52
C LEU A 240 8.03 -2.68 -20.55
N SER A 241 9.31 -3.05 -20.44
CA SER A 241 10.37 -2.63 -21.34
C SER A 241 10.88 -3.82 -22.17
N LEU A 242 10.97 -3.64 -23.47
CA LEU A 242 11.46 -4.64 -24.41
C LEU A 242 12.69 -4.10 -25.13
N GLY A 243 13.66 -4.97 -25.32
CA GLY A 243 14.83 -4.70 -26.16
C GLY A 243 14.53 -4.85 -27.65
N PRO A 244 15.53 -4.61 -28.52
CA PRO A 244 15.38 -4.84 -29.96
C PRO A 244 15.11 -6.32 -30.25
N ARG A 245 14.37 -6.59 -31.32
CA ARG A 245 14.15 -7.97 -31.80
C ARG A 245 15.46 -8.60 -32.29
N ARG A 246 15.59 -9.88 -32.11
CA ARG A 246 16.74 -10.67 -32.67
C ARG A 246 16.63 -10.81 -34.20
N ALA A 247 15.41 -10.70 -34.75
CA ALA A 247 15.14 -10.67 -36.18
C ALA A 247 15.22 -9.24 -36.73
N PRO A 248 15.53 -9.02 -38.04
CA PRO A 248 15.75 -7.68 -38.62
C PRO A 248 14.47 -6.83 -38.76
N HIS A 249 13.36 -7.23 -38.18
CA HIS A 249 12.08 -6.53 -38.29
C HIS A 249 11.77 -5.73 -37.02
N LYS A 250 11.31 -4.49 -37.20
CA LYS A 250 10.77 -3.66 -36.11
C LYS A 250 9.49 -4.29 -35.55
N TYR A 251 9.11 -3.93 -34.33
CA TYR A 251 7.82 -4.33 -33.74
C TYR A 251 6.66 -3.79 -34.62
N SER A 252 5.78 -4.69 -35.05
CA SER A 252 4.59 -4.36 -35.83
C SER A 252 3.53 -3.68 -34.95
N GLN A 253 2.50 -3.11 -35.59
CA GLN A 253 1.37 -2.56 -34.83
C GLN A 253 0.64 -3.66 -34.04
N ALA A 254 0.45 -4.84 -34.64
CA ALA A 254 -0.15 -6.00 -33.94
C ALA A 254 0.67 -6.43 -32.72
N ASP A 255 2.03 -6.40 -32.79
CA ASP A 255 2.88 -6.67 -31.61
C ASP A 255 2.63 -5.66 -30.50
N LYS A 256 2.49 -4.37 -30.83
CA LYS A 256 2.23 -3.30 -29.85
C LYS A 256 0.85 -3.43 -29.23
N ASP A 257 -0.17 -3.73 -30.02
CA ASP A 257 -1.54 -3.89 -29.56
C ASP A 257 -1.65 -5.09 -28.59
N MET A 258 -1.01 -6.21 -28.93
CA MET A 258 -0.91 -7.37 -28.05
C MET A 258 -0.22 -7.01 -26.72
N LEU A 259 0.91 -6.30 -26.78
CA LEU A 259 1.64 -5.90 -25.58
C LEU A 259 0.87 -4.91 -24.71
N ILE A 260 0.05 -4.04 -25.29
CA ILE A 260 -0.88 -3.16 -24.57
C ILE A 260 -1.92 -4.00 -23.84
N SER A 261 -2.49 -5.02 -24.50
CA SER A 261 -3.45 -5.93 -23.87
C SER A 261 -2.82 -6.70 -22.71
N VAL A 262 -1.60 -7.24 -22.90
CA VAL A 262 -0.84 -7.90 -21.84
C VAL A 262 -0.55 -6.95 -20.67
N ALA A 263 -0.15 -5.71 -20.96
CA ALA A 263 0.10 -4.71 -19.93
C ALA A 263 -1.18 -4.36 -19.13
N GLY A 264 -2.35 -4.38 -19.78
CA GLY A 264 -3.65 -4.24 -19.12
C GLY A 264 -3.95 -5.39 -18.15
N GLU A 265 -3.75 -6.63 -18.58
CA GLU A 265 -3.90 -7.80 -17.69
C GLU A 265 -2.90 -7.77 -16.54
N MET A 266 -1.64 -7.41 -16.80
CA MET A 266 -0.64 -7.23 -15.75
C MET A 266 -1.05 -6.15 -14.75
N ALA A 267 -1.63 -5.05 -15.21
CA ALA A 267 -2.12 -3.98 -14.35
C ALA A 267 -3.15 -4.50 -13.35
N PHE A 268 -4.13 -5.27 -13.83
CA PHE A 268 -5.16 -5.87 -13.00
C PHE A 268 -4.58 -6.83 -11.95
N VAL A 269 -3.62 -7.66 -12.34
CA VAL A 269 -2.96 -8.61 -11.43
C VAL A 269 -2.15 -7.89 -10.35
N ILE A 270 -1.36 -6.88 -10.73
CA ILE A 270 -0.57 -6.07 -9.79
C ILE A 270 -1.47 -5.42 -8.74
N GLU A 271 -2.58 -4.83 -9.18
CA GLU A 271 -3.50 -4.15 -8.26
C GLU A 271 -4.22 -5.12 -7.34
N ASN A 272 -4.70 -6.25 -7.86
CA ASN A 272 -5.33 -7.27 -7.04
C ASN A 272 -4.39 -7.82 -5.97
N SER A 273 -3.12 -8.07 -6.32
CA SER A 273 -2.12 -8.50 -5.35
C SER A 273 -1.88 -7.45 -4.26
N ARG A 274 -1.77 -6.18 -4.64
CA ARG A 274 -1.62 -5.07 -3.69
C ARG A 274 -2.82 -4.93 -2.75
N LEU A 275 -4.02 -5.04 -3.31
CA LEU A 275 -5.25 -5.00 -2.51
C LEU A 275 -5.30 -6.17 -1.52
N ALA A 276 -4.95 -7.38 -1.96
CA ALA A 276 -4.89 -8.56 -1.11
C ALA A 276 -3.86 -8.39 0.04
N GLU A 277 -2.66 -7.90 -0.26
CA GLU A 277 -1.64 -7.63 0.75
C GLU A 277 -2.10 -6.59 1.77
N ARG A 278 -2.73 -5.49 1.30
CA ARG A 278 -3.30 -4.46 2.19
C ARG A 278 -4.40 -5.02 3.08
N MET A 279 -5.31 -5.82 2.51
CA MET A 279 -6.38 -6.46 3.30
C MET A 279 -5.84 -7.38 4.38
N VAL A 280 -4.81 -8.19 4.07
CA VAL A 280 -4.15 -9.07 5.05
C VAL A 280 -3.48 -8.26 6.16
N ALA A 281 -2.77 -7.19 5.80
CA ALA A 281 -2.11 -6.31 6.78
C ALA A 281 -3.13 -5.59 7.68
N GLU A 282 -4.23 -5.08 7.12
CA GLU A 282 -5.32 -4.43 7.85
C GLU A 282 -6.03 -5.40 8.80
N GLU A 283 -6.35 -6.62 8.32
CA GLU A 283 -6.96 -7.65 9.14
C GLU A 283 -6.05 -8.09 10.30
N ARG A 284 -4.73 -8.20 10.04
CA ARG A 284 -3.76 -8.50 11.09
C ARG A 284 -3.75 -7.39 12.16
N LEU A 285 -3.66 -6.13 11.74
CA LEU A 285 -3.69 -4.99 12.66
C LEU A 285 -4.98 -4.95 13.46
N ARG A 286 -6.11 -5.21 12.80
CA ARG A 286 -7.43 -5.29 13.48
C ARG A 286 -7.45 -6.36 14.56
N ARG A 287 -6.90 -7.55 14.29
CA ARG A 287 -6.81 -8.65 15.29
C ARG A 287 -5.91 -8.27 16.46
N GLU A 288 -4.77 -7.63 16.20
CA GLU A 288 -3.87 -7.15 17.26
C GLU A 288 -4.56 -6.11 18.15
N LEU A 289 -5.35 -5.19 17.56
CA LEU A 289 -6.15 -4.22 18.32
C LEU A 289 -7.23 -4.89 19.16
N VAL A 290 -7.93 -5.91 18.66
CA VAL A 290 -8.95 -6.65 19.43
C VAL A 290 -8.29 -7.33 20.64
N LEU A 291 -7.12 -7.94 20.47
CA LEU A 291 -6.39 -8.55 21.58
C LEU A 291 -5.94 -7.50 22.61
N ALA A 292 -5.44 -6.35 22.16
CA ALA A 292 -5.07 -5.24 23.04
C ALA A 292 -6.28 -4.74 23.85
N THR A 293 -7.46 -4.61 23.21
CA THR A 293 -8.71 -4.25 23.88
C THR A 293 -9.06 -5.23 24.99
N GLN A 294 -8.98 -6.53 24.71
CA GLN A 294 -9.27 -7.57 25.72
C GLN A 294 -8.30 -7.53 26.90
N VAL A 295 -7.04 -7.23 26.65
CA VAL A 295 -6.04 -7.07 27.73
C VAL A 295 -6.35 -5.82 28.54
N GLN A 296 -6.63 -4.70 27.91
CA GLN A 296 -6.97 -3.44 28.59
C GLN A 296 -8.25 -3.56 29.42
N GLN A 297 -9.29 -4.22 28.91
CA GLN A 297 -10.53 -4.45 29.65
C GLN A 297 -10.34 -5.20 30.98
N ARG A 298 -9.31 -6.04 31.07
CA ARG A 298 -8.97 -6.74 32.33
C ARG A 298 -8.30 -5.84 33.36
N LEU A 299 -7.85 -4.65 32.98
CA LEU A 299 -7.26 -3.67 33.89
C LEU A 299 -8.33 -2.90 34.67
N PHE A 300 -9.54 -2.84 34.13
CA PHE A 300 -10.68 -2.21 34.79
C PHE A 300 -11.27 -3.13 35.89
N PRO A 301 -11.89 -2.58 36.93
CA PRO A 301 -12.54 -3.37 37.96
C PRO A 301 -13.69 -4.19 37.36
N THR A 302 -13.64 -5.52 37.57
CA THR A 302 -14.73 -6.42 37.16
C THR A 302 -15.98 -6.23 37.99
N HIS A 303 -15.81 -5.92 39.27
CA HIS A 303 -16.88 -5.61 40.22
C HIS A 303 -16.41 -4.52 41.19
N PRO A 304 -17.25 -3.54 41.48
CA PRO A 304 -16.92 -2.60 42.53
C PRO A 304 -16.83 -3.28 43.89
N PRO A 305 -16.05 -2.73 44.85
CA PRO A 305 -15.99 -3.25 46.21
C PRO A 305 -17.37 -3.29 46.85
N VAL A 306 -17.71 -4.40 47.51
CA VAL A 306 -18.97 -4.52 48.26
C VAL A 306 -18.86 -3.71 49.54
N SER A 307 -19.75 -2.75 49.72
CA SER A 307 -19.80 -1.89 50.89
C SER A 307 -21.24 -1.78 51.42
N THR A 308 -21.41 -1.76 52.71
CA THR A 308 -22.73 -1.59 53.38
C THR A 308 -23.15 -0.14 53.46
N GLY A 309 -22.32 0.82 53.06
CA GLY A 309 -22.60 2.25 53.24
C GLY A 309 -22.44 3.13 51.99
N ALA A 310 -22.02 2.52 50.86
CA ALA A 310 -21.88 3.20 49.59
C ALA A 310 -22.15 2.23 48.43
N GLU A 311 -22.85 2.69 47.41
CA GLU A 311 -23.00 2.00 46.13
C GLU A 311 -21.99 2.60 45.13
N LEU A 312 -21.32 1.74 44.36
CA LEU A 312 -20.31 2.13 43.41
C LEU A 312 -20.62 1.52 42.05
N SER A 313 -20.46 2.27 41.00
CA SER A 313 -20.58 1.79 39.63
C SER A 313 -19.67 2.58 38.73
N GLY A 314 -19.12 1.93 37.69
CA GLY A 314 -18.25 2.57 36.71
C GLY A 314 -18.42 1.96 35.35
N PHE A 315 -18.12 2.74 34.31
CA PHE A 315 -18.21 2.33 32.92
C PHE A 315 -17.12 3.06 32.09
N CYS A 316 -16.46 2.34 31.22
CA CYS A 316 -15.53 2.92 30.26
C CYS A 316 -15.69 2.22 28.91
N GLN A 317 -15.89 3.00 27.87
CA GLN A 317 -15.99 2.53 26.47
C GLN A 317 -15.05 3.34 25.58
N PRO A 318 -13.89 2.80 25.22
CA PRO A 318 -12.96 3.49 24.34
C PRO A 318 -13.54 3.71 22.94
N ALA A 319 -13.35 4.90 22.37
CA ALA A 319 -13.84 5.24 21.03
C ALA A 319 -13.19 4.43 19.89
N ARG A 320 -11.97 3.90 20.08
CA ARG A 320 -11.17 3.20 19.06
C ARG A 320 -10.60 1.84 19.49
N GLY A 321 -11.36 1.09 20.28
CA GLY A 321 -10.95 -0.22 20.78
C GLY A 321 -10.10 -0.12 22.05
N VAL A 322 -9.01 0.65 22.06
CA VAL A 322 -8.19 0.97 23.25
C VAL A 322 -8.16 2.48 23.47
N GLY A 323 -8.07 2.90 24.74
CA GLY A 323 -8.18 4.32 25.13
C GLY A 323 -7.22 4.73 26.23
N GLY A 324 -7.16 6.07 26.47
CA GLY A 324 -6.43 6.70 27.56
C GLY A 324 -7.20 6.76 28.87
N ASP A 325 -8.54 6.72 28.80
CA ASP A 325 -9.43 6.79 29.94
C ASP A 325 -9.21 5.62 30.90
N TYR A 326 -9.27 5.93 32.17
CA TYR A 326 -9.11 4.98 33.26
C TYR A 326 -10.01 5.30 34.43
N TYR A 327 -10.60 4.28 35.03
CA TYR A 327 -11.18 4.37 36.36
C TYR A 327 -10.84 3.11 37.17
N ASP A 328 -10.79 3.27 38.50
CA ASP A 328 -10.57 2.14 39.39
C ASP A 328 -11.25 2.32 40.75
N PHE A 329 -11.55 1.19 41.37
CA PHE A 329 -11.99 1.10 42.76
C PHE A 329 -11.03 0.21 43.54
N LEU A 330 -10.40 0.77 44.55
CA LEU A 330 -9.41 0.09 45.37
C LEU A 330 -9.99 -0.22 46.76
N SER A 331 -10.03 -1.49 47.12
CA SER A 331 -10.32 -1.87 48.51
C SER A 331 -9.11 -1.57 49.37
N LEU A 332 -9.23 -0.68 50.35
CA LEU A 332 -8.21 -0.29 51.29
C LEU A 332 -8.56 -0.80 52.67
N ASP A 333 -7.55 -0.87 53.60
CA ASP A 333 -7.75 -1.29 54.96
C ASP A 333 -8.72 -0.38 55.72
N HIS A 334 -9.24 -0.88 56.79
CA HIS A 334 -10.20 -0.22 57.67
C HIS A 334 -11.56 0.15 57.06
N GLY A 335 -11.91 -0.47 55.90
CA GLY A 335 -13.17 -0.20 55.18
C GLY A 335 -13.18 1.11 54.37
N ARG A 336 -11.98 1.58 54.00
CA ARG A 336 -11.81 2.69 53.04
C ARG A 336 -11.84 2.18 51.62
N ILE A 337 -12.30 3.02 50.72
CA ILE A 337 -12.40 2.77 49.28
C ILE A 337 -11.64 3.86 48.53
N GLY A 338 -10.62 3.49 47.74
CA GLY A 338 -9.97 4.39 46.78
C GLY A 338 -10.80 4.46 45.52
N ILE A 339 -11.00 5.66 44.99
CA ILE A 339 -11.72 5.95 43.75
C ILE A 339 -10.76 6.74 42.86
N ALA A 340 -10.48 6.26 41.66
CA ALA A 340 -9.62 6.93 40.69
C ALA A 340 -10.33 7.11 39.37
N VAL A 341 -10.12 8.28 38.74
CA VAL A 341 -10.49 8.56 37.36
C VAL A 341 -9.35 9.32 36.71
N ALA A 342 -9.01 8.97 35.49
CA ALA A 342 -7.92 9.61 34.74
C ALA A 342 -8.20 9.59 33.25
N ASP A 343 -7.62 10.57 32.56
CA ASP A 343 -7.53 10.57 31.11
C ASP A 343 -6.11 10.93 30.66
N VAL A 344 -5.56 10.06 29.81
CA VAL A 344 -4.21 10.19 29.24
C VAL A 344 -4.26 10.98 27.96
N ALA A 345 -3.50 12.06 27.88
CA ALA A 345 -3.38 12.86 26.68
C ALA A 345 -2.95 12.02 25.46
N GLY A 346 -3.75 12.05 24.39
CA GLY A 346 -3.56 11.28 23.19
C GLY A 346 -4.60 10.19 22.99
N LYS A 347 -4.45 9.39 21.91
CA LYS A 347 -5.46 8.38 21.53
C LYS A 347 -4.76 7.09 21.05
N GLY A 348 -5.45 5.96 21.20
CA GLY A 348 -4.99 4.66 20.70
C GLY A 348 -3.95 3.98 21.60
N ILE A 349 -3.08 3.18 21.00
CA ILE A 349 -2.17 2.25 21.72
C ILE A 349 -1.22 2.96 22.70
N SER A 350 -0.65 4.09 22.32
CA SER A 350 0.28 4.85 23.17
C SER A 350 -0.39 5.35 24.45
N ALA A 351 -1.61 5.88 24.35
CA ALA A 351 -2.39 6.32 25.51
C ALA A 351 -2.79 5.13 26.39
N ALA A 352 -3.19 4.00 25.78
CA ALA A 352 -3.53 2.76 26.49
C ALA A 352 -2.35 2.16 27.29
N LEU A 353 -1.13 2.20 26.75
CA LEU A 353 0.08 1.75 27.45
C LEU A 353 0.40 2.64 28.65
N LEU A 354 0.28 3.96 28.48
CA LEU A 354 0.50 4.90 29.57
C LEU A 354 -0.57 4.78 30.65
N MET A 355 -1.84 4.58 30.27
CA MET A 355 -2.93 4.28 31.19
C MET A 355 -2.61 3.04 32.05
N SER A 356 -2.12 1.97 31.43
CA SER A 356 -1.70 0.76 32.14
C SER A 356 -0.59 1.03 33.16
N SER A 357 0.34 1.94 32.83
CA SER A 357 1.42 2.37 33.72
C SER A 357 0.87 3.19 34.91
N VAL A 358 -0.11 4.07 34.66
CA VAL A 358 -0.82 4.83 35.71
C VAL A 358 -1.52 3.86 36.64
N GLN A 359 -2.30 2.92 36.13
CA GLN A 359 -3.02 1.91 36.89
C GLN A 359 -2.06 1.09 37.79
N ALA A 360 -1.00 0.55 37.23
CA ALA A 360 -0.03 -0.26 38.02
C ALA A 360 0.66 0.58 39.08
N SER A 361 1.04 1.83 38.77
CA SER A 361 1.69 2.74 39.71
C SER A 361 0.74 3.16 40.84
N LEU A 362 -0.50 3.48 40.52
CA LEU A 362 -1.54 3.85 41.49
C LEU A 362 -1.78 2.68 42.49
N ARG A 363 -2.04 1.49 41.96
CA ARG A 363 -2.29 0.32 42.80
C ARG A 363 -1.11 0.00 43.74
N SER A 364 0.13 0.08 43.21
CA SER A 364 1.35 -0.11 44.02
C SER A 364 1.47 0.95 45.11
N GLN A 365 1.27 2.22 44.81
CA GLN A 365 1.37 3.33 45.77
C GLN A 365 0.27 3.27 46.83
N ALA A 366 -0.95 2.93 46.45
CA ALA A 366 -2.07 2.79 47.37
C ALA A 366 -1.84 1.65 48.38
N MET A 367 -1.32 0.51 47.93
CA MET A 367 -0.97 -0.62 48.82
C MET A 367 0.16 -0.29 49.82
N ILE A 368 1.19 0.46 49.36
CA ILE A 368 2.30 0.88 50.23
C ILE A 368 1.80 1.82 51.34
N GLN A 369 0.93 2.76 51.01
CA GLN A 369 0.36 3.71 51.96
C GLN A 369 -0.56 3.03 52.98
N ASP A 370 -1.32 2.04 52.54
CA ASP A 370 -2.27 1.31 53.38
C ASP A 370 -1.58 0.46 54.45
N GLY A 371 -0.39 -0.12 54.14
CA GLY A 371 0.42 -0.92 55.03
C GLY A 371 1.29 -0.13 56.04
N SER A 372 1.26 1.21 56.05
CA SER A 372 2.09 2.05 56.92
C SER A 372 1.24 2.76 58.01
N PRO A 373 1.12 2.24 59.21
CA PRO A 373 0.27 2.81 60.26
C PRO A 373 0.79 4.13 60.84
N GLU A 374 2.06 4.49 60.65
CA GLU A 374 2.67 5.70 61.24
C GLU A 374 2.58 6.98 60.37
N THR A 375 2.33 6.80 59.07
CA THR A 375 2.13 7.93 58.15
C THR A 375 0.75 7.77 57.55
N GLY A 376 -0.28 8.22 58.23
CA GLY A 376 -1.60 8.37 57.63
C GLY A 376 -1.42 9.02 56.24
N GLY A 377 -1.33 8.18 55.19
CA GLY A 377 -0.72 8.57 53.91
C GLY A 377 -1.51 9.64 53.25
N SER A 378 -0.96 10.89 53.19
CA SER A 378 -1.57 12.01 52.48
C SER A 378 -1.70 11.67 51.01
N LEU A 379 -2.88 11.91 50.44
CA LEU A 379 -3.15 11.73 49.00
C LEU A 379 -2.20 12.59 48.15
N VAL A 380 -1.80 13.74 48.68
CA VAL A 380 -0.77 14.61 48.07
C VAL A 380 0.51 13.86 47.81
N THR A 381 0.97 13.06 48.77
CA THR A 381 2.20 12.25 48.61
C THR A 381 2.05 11.20 47.51
N LEU A 382 0.89 10.53 47.44
CA LEU A 382 0.60 9.52 46.42
C LEU A 382 0.60 10.18 45.00
N VAL A 383 -0.14 11.27 44.84
CA VAL A 383 -0.24 11.98 43.55
C VAL A 383 1.10 12.58 43.12
N SER A 384 1.87 13.13 44.06
CA SER A 384 3.24 13.64 43.80
C SER A 384 4.19 12.53 43.36
N ASN A 385 4.09 11.33 43.93
CA ASN A 385 4.90 10.16 43.52
C ASN A 385 4.49 9.70 42.11
N LEU A 386 3.18 9.60 41.83
CA LEU A 386 2.69 9.30 40.49
C LEU A 386 3.18 10.30 39.45
N ASN A 387 3.11 11.60 39.74
CA ASN A 387 3.63 12.65 38.87
C ASN A 387 5.07 12.42 38.51
N ARG A 388 5.94 12.19 39.51
CA ARG A 388 7.39 11.97 39.30
C ARG A 388 7.66 10.69 38.50
N LEU A 389 6.94 9.60 38.75
CA LEU A 389 7.08 8.36 38.00
C LEU A 389 6.72 8.55 36.54
N LEU A 390 5.60 9.19 36.25
CA LEU A 390 5.15 9.48 34.89
C LEU A 390 6.10 10.44 34.17
N PHE A 391 6.50 11.54 34.81
CA PHE A 391 7.45 12.49 34.22
C PHE A 391 8.77 11.81 33.83
N ARG A 392 9.32 10.94 34.68
CA ARG A 392 10.55 10.20 34.38
C ARG A 392 10.39 9.19 33.25
N SER A 393 9.22 8.60 33.09
CA SER A 393 8.96 7.62 32.03
C SER A 393 8.67 8.26 30.68
N THR A 394 8.07 9.46 30.66
CA THR A 394 7.66 10.15 29.42
C THR A 394 8.56 11.32 29.02
N GLY A 395 9.44 11.77 29.93
CA GLY A 395 10.27 12.97 29.73
C GLY A 395 9.46 14.25 29.59
N GLY A 396 8.23 14.31 30.13
CA GLY A 396 7.34 15.47 30.05
C GLY A 396 6.66 15.66 28.69
N THR A 397 6.72 14.67 27.81
CA THR A 397 6.09 14.76 26.48
C THR A 397 4.60 14.40 26.47
N THR A 398 4.12 13.76 27.52
CA THR A 398 2.73 13.33 27.67
C THR A 398 2.27 13.58 29.10
N TYR A 399 1.02 13.93 29.28
CA TYR A 399 0.42 14.20 30.56
C TYR A 399 -0.87 13.42 30.77
N VAL A 400 -1.32 13.38 32.02
CA VAL A 400 -2.55 12.71 32.43
C VAL A 400 -3.34 13.65 33.32
N THR A 401 -4.63 13.82 33.04
CA THR A 401 -5.56 14.42 34.01
C THR A 401 -5.96 13.34 35.00
N PHE A 402 -5.90 13.63 36.29
CA PHE A 402 -6.05 12.59 37.31
C PHE A 402 -6.85 13.08 38.49
N PHE A 403 -7.87 12.34 38.88
CA PHE A 403 -8.62 12.52 40.11
C PHE A 403 -8.44 11.26 40.98
N TYR A 404 -8.15 11.48 42.26
CA TYR A 404 -8.07 10.39 43.23
C TYR A 404 -8.75 10.79 44.54
N ALA A 405 -9.59 9.90 45.06
CA ALA A 405 -10.28 10.11 46.31
C ALA A 405 -10.26 8.84 47.18
N GLN A 406 -10.28 9.01 48.50
CA GLN A 406 -10.47 7.95 49.47
C GLN A 406 -11.75 8.23 50.29
N LEU A 407 -12.69 7.29 50.23
CA LEU A 407 -13.90 7.27 51.01
C LEU A 407 -13.75 6.40 52.24
N ASP A 408 -13.85 6.99 53.41
CA ASP A 408 -14.12 6.24 54.65
C ASP A 408 -15.62 5.99 54.78
N VAL A 409 -16.02 4.75 54.58
CA VAL A 409 -17.46 4.38 54.57
C VAL A 409 -18.09 4.51 55.94
N LYS A 410 -17.34 4.35 57.02
CA LYS A 410 -17.86 4.43 58.42
C LYS A 410 -18.13 5.87 58.81
N THR A 411 -17.17 6.76 58.56
CA THR A 411 -17.28 8.18 58.92
C THR A 411 -17.95 8.99 57.82
N ARG A 412 -18.10 8.45 56.57
CA ARG A 412 -18.59 9.13 55.37
C ARG A 412 -17.73 10.32 54.98
N GLN A 413 -16.45 10.31 55.33
CA GLN A 413 -15.50 11.32 54.91
C GLN A 413 -14.89 10.93 53.56
N LEU A 414 -14.89 11.86 52.61
CA LEU A 414 -14.24 11.74 51.32
C LEU A 414 -13.07 12.72 51.30
N THR A 415 -11.84 12.21 51.26
CA THR A 415 -10.64 13.04 51.02
C THR A 415 -10.23 12.87 49.58
N TYR A 416 -9.94 13.95 48.86
CA TYR A 416 -9.62 13.91 47.44
C TYR A 416 -8.54 14.89 47.04
N VAL A 417 -7.92 14.59 45.87
CA VAL A 417 -7.01 15.47 45.10
C VAL A 417 -7.44 15.45 43.64
N ASN A 418 -7.64 16.61 43.05
CA ASN A 418 -7.90 16.78 41.63
C ASN A 418 -6.65 17.32 40.94
N ALA A 419 -5.96 16.50 40.17
CA ALA A 419 -4.79 16.87 39.40
C ALA A 419 -5.16 17.21 37.93
N GLY A 420 -5.87 18.31 37.74
CA GLY A 420 -6.26 18.84 36.42
C GLY A 420 -7.34 18.02 35.70
N HIS A 421 -8.04 17.14 36.37
CA HIS A 421 -9.16 16.36 35.80
C HIS A 421 -10.46 17.16 35.77
N ASN A 422 -11.40 16.80 34.89
CA ASN A 422 -12.74 17.33 34.89
C ASN A 422 -13.34 17.21 36.32
N PRO A 423 -13.73 18.32 36.98
CA PRO A 423 -14.11 18.26 38.38
C PRO A 423 -15.30 17.33 38.60
N PRO A 424 -15.21 16.29 39.43
CA PRO A 424 -16.36 15.49 39.79
C PRO A 424 -17.45 16.32 40.42
N LEU A 425 -18.69 15.97 40.11
CA LEU A 425 -19.89 16.69 40.54
C LEU A 425 -20.50 16.00 41.75
N LEU A 426 -20.71 16.73 42.83
CA LEU A 426 -21.41 16.26 44.03
C LEU A 426 -22.79 16.87 44.11
N LEU A 427 -23.82 16.04 43.95
CA LEU A 427 -25.23 16.40 44.11
C LEU A 427 -25.73 15.98 45.51
N ARG A 428 -26.24 16.95 46.28
CA ARG A 428 -26.76 16.67 47.61
C ARG A 428 -28.18 16.07 47.54
N SER A 429 -28.52 15.15 48.44
CA SER A 429 -29.80 14.41 48.44
C SER A 429 -31.05 15.33 48.41
N LYS A 430 -31.06 16.45 49.16
CA LYS A 430 -32.16 17.40 49.16
C LYS A 430 -32.33 18.16 47.84
N GLU A 431 -31.34 18.17 47.03
CA GLU A 431 -31.19 18.92 45.78
C GLU A 431 -31.67 18.09 44.58
N ARG A 432 -31.66 16.74 44.70
CA ARG A 432 -32.24 15.82 43.71
C ARG A 432 -33.78 15.92 43.60
N ALA A 433 -34.46 16.41 44.67
CA ALA A 433 -35.92 16.46 44.77
C ALA A 433 -36.56 17.79 44.36
N GLY A 434 -35.95 18.60 43.48
CA GLY A 434 -36.64 19.74 42.86
C GLY A 434 -36.26 21.15 43.35
N ALA A 435 -35.02 21.37 43.81
CA ALA A 435 -34.50 22.71 44.08
C ALA A 435 -34.10 23.46 42.79
N PRO A 436 -34.08 24.81 42.76
CA PRO A 436 -33.74 25.58 41.56
C PRO A 436 -32.31 25.31 41.07
N PRO A 437 -32.05 25.41 39.75
CA PRO A 437 -30.95 24.78 39.04
C PRO A 437 -29.51 25.24 39.36
N VAL A 438 -29.31 26.29 40.14
CA VAL A 438 -27.96 26.93 40.22
C VAL A 438 -27.26 26.76 41.60
N SER A 439 -27.96 26.25 42.63
CA SER A 439 -27.42 26.25 44.01
C SER A 439 -27.04 24.86 44.55
N ALA A 440 -27.10 23.82 43.75
CA ALA A 440 -27.32 22.45 44.21
C ALA A 440 -26.21 21.47 43.89
N CYS A 441 -25.22 21.85 43.09
CA CYS A 441 -24.09 21.01 42.69
C CYS A 441 -22.78 21.66 43.11
N SER A 442 -21.94 20.92 43.81
CA SER A 442 -20.57 21.36 44.09
C SER A 442 -19.56 20.52 43.26
N SER A 443 -18.62 21.23 42.64
CA SER A 443 -17.54 20.62 41.83
C SER A 443 -16.30 20.43 42.71
N LEU A 444 -15.68 19.26 42.66
CA LEU A 444 -14.50 18.91 43.44
C LEU A 444 -13.23 19.36 42.71
N THR A 445 -12.78 20.59 42.99
CA THR A 445 -11.70 21.25 42.25
C THR A 445 -10.35 21.30 42.99
N THR A 446 -10.35 21.06 44.32
CA THR A 446 -9.10 21.16 45.11
C THR A 446 -8.08 20.14 44.69
N GLY A 447 -6.86 20.59 44.43
CA GLY A 447 -5.79 19.71 43.99
C GLY A 447 -4.60 20.45 43.42
N GLY A 448 -4.36 20.32 42.10
CA GLY A 448 -3.23 20.93 41.42
C GLY A 448 -3.27 20.74 39.91
N THR A 449 -2.11 20.87 39.28
CA THR A 449 -1.99 20.69 37.81
C THR A 449 -1.93 19.22 37.42
N ILE A 450 -2.09 18.94 36.13
CA ILE A 450 -1.98 17.63 35.49
C ILE A 450 -0.69 16.89 35.90
N ILE A 451 -0.72 15.56 35.94
CA ILE A 451 0.44 14.75 36.26
C ILE A 451 1.26 14.37 35.02
N GLY A 452 2.57 14.20 35.17
CA GLY A 452 3.51 13.73 34.14
C GLY A 452 4.13 14.81 33.26
N MET A 453 3.67 16.08 33.33
CA MET A 453 4.18 17.16 32.51
C MET A 453 5.34 17.95 33.14
N PHE A 454 5.32 18.10 34.46
CA PHE A 454 6.33 18.83 35.21
C PHE A 454 6.94 17.96 36.30
N ASP A 455 8.27 18.03 36.52
CA ASP A 455 8.95 17.19 37.52
C ASP A 455 8.48 17.47 38.94
N GLN A 456 8.25 18.75 39.26
CA GLN A 456 7.77 19.19 40.57
C GLN A 456 6.44 19.92 40.42
N CYS A 457 5.41 19.39 41.09
CA CYS A 457 4.09 20.01 41.15
C CYS A 457 3.65 20.07 42.61
N HIS A 458 2.88 21.12 42.94
CA HIS A 458 2.23 21.27 44.22
C HIS A 458 0.79 20.77 44.10
N TYR A 459 0.39 19.93 45.07
CA TYR A 459 -0.97 19.41 45.17
C TYR A 459 -1.52 19.70 46.54
N GLU A 460 -2.83 19.87 46.62
CA GLU A 460 -3.60 20.08 47.86
C GLU A 460 -4.68 19.02 47.96
N GLU A 461 -5.00 18.59 49.15
CA GLU A 461 -6.11 17.66 49.42
C GLU A 461 -7.21 18.36 50.18
N GLU A 462 -8.46 17.94 49.96
CA GLU A 462 -9.63 18.43 50.71
C GLU A 462 -10.45 17.26 51.21
N THR A 463 -10.98 17.40 52.42
CA THR A 463 -11.87 16.41 53.02
C THR A 463 -13.29 17.00 53.12
N ILE A 464 -14.25 16.29 52.55
CA ILE A 464 -15.65 16.66 52.60
C ILE A 464 -16.47 15.60 53.35
N GLN A 465 -17.53 16.05 54.03
CA GLN A 465 -18.46 15.13 54.69
C GLN A 465 -19.62 14.80 53.75
N LEU A 466 -19.75 13.52 53.38
CA LEU A 466 -20.91 13.02 52.62
C LEU A 466 -22.08 12.72 53.53
N ARG A 467 -23.28 12.81 52.96
CA ARG A 467 -24.54 12.51 53.60
C ARG A 467 -25.23 11.33 52.93
N ALA A 468 -26.17 10.69 53.62
CA ALA A 468 -26.97 9.64 52.99
C ALA A 468 -27.80 10.22 51.82
N GLY A 469 -27.76 9.54 50.69
CA GLY A 469 -28.43 9.95 49.45
C GLY A 469 -27.65 10.96 48.58
N ASP A 470 -26.45 11.42 49.00
CA ASP A 470 -25.57 12.21 48.11
C ASP A 470 -25.10 11.35 46.92
N LEU A 471 -24.99 11.96 45.76
CA LEU A 471 -24.47 11.35 44.53
C LEU A 471 -23.20 12.06 44.12
N LEU A 472 -22.10 11.31 43.99
CA LEU A 472 -20.86 11.78 43.39
C LEU A 472 -20.69 11.14 42.01
N ILE A 473 -20.49 11.94 40.99
CA ILE A 473 -20.14 11.47 39.64
C ILE A 473 -18.81 12.06 39.21
N ALA A 474 -17.89 11.17 38.78
CA ALA A 474 -16.67 11.52 38.08
C ALA A 474 -16.79 11.08 36.62
N TYR A 475 -16.29 11.89 35.70
CA TYR A 475 -16.45 11.67 34.26
C TYR A 475 -15.25 12.24 33.52
N THR A 476 -14.92 11.65 32.36
CA THR A 476 -13.94 12.20 31.41
C THR A 476 -14.64 13.08 30.36
N ASP A 477 -13.85 13.84 29.61
CA ASP A 477 -14.33 14.71 28.53
C ASP A 477 -15.13 13.96 27.45
N GLY A 478 -14.86 12.65 27.28
CA GLY A 478 -15.66 11.79 26.38
C GLY A 478 -17.17 11.78 26.66
N VAL A 479 -17.62 12.14 27.85
CA VAL A 479 -19.05 12.31 28.17
C VAL A 479 -19.55 13.67 27.70
N THR A 480 -18.87 14.76 28.07
CA THR A 480 -19.33 16.12 27.80
C THR A 480 -19.05 16.59 26.39
N GLU A 481 -17.95 16.12 25.76
CA GLU A 481 -17.59 16.40 24.37
C GLU A 481 -18.24 15.44 23.34
N ALA A 482 -19.14 14.56 23.78
CA ALA A 482 -19.87 13.67 22.89
C ALA A 482 -20.73 14.49 21.90
N LEU A 483 -20.43 14.31 20.58
CA LEU A 483 -21.04 15.10 19.50
C LEU A 483 -22.31 14.45 18.96
N ASN A 484 -23.35 15.27 18.71
CA ASN A 484 -24.51 14.84 17.94
C ASN A 484 -24.28 14.93 16.41
N ALA A 485 -25.28 14.56 15.62
CA ALA A 485 -25.22 14.61 14.15
C ALA A 485 -24.98 16.04 13.57
N TYR A 486 -25.19 17.08 14.37
CA TYR A 486 -24.99 18.48 13.99
C TYR A 486 -23.63 19.04 14.47
N GLY A 487 -22.84 18.22 15.19
CA GLY A 487 -21.54 18.64 15.73
C GLY A 487 -21.65 19.44 17.05
N GLU A 488 -22.78 19.36 17.75
CA GLU A 488 -22.96 19.99 19.06
C GLU A 488 -22.54 19.01 20.16
N GLU A 489 -21.86 19.53 21.21
CA GLU A 489 -21.43 18.76 22.38
C GLU A 489 -22.60 18.45 23.31
N PHE A 490 -22.55 17.32 24.02
CA PHE A 490 -23.52 16.99 25.07
C PHE A 490 -23.49 18.01 26.19
N GLY A 491 -22.33 18.38 26.67
CA GLY A 491 -22.10 19.42 27.66
C GLY A 491 -22.45 19.02 29.10
N GLU A 492 -21.92 19.80 30.06
CA GLU A 492 -22.13 19.56 31.48
C GLU A 492 -23.59 19.85 31.91
N GLU A 493 -24.27 20.79 31.27
CA GLU A 493 -25.67 21.12 31.60
C GLU A 493 -26.58 19.91 31.37
N ARG A 494 -26.47 19.24 30.23
CA ARG A 494 -27.25 18.03 29.92
C ARG A 494 -26.90 16.86 30.82
N LEU A 495 -25.60 16.75 31.22
CA LEU A 495 -25.19 15.78 32.21
C LEU A 495 -25.87 16.02 33.55
N LEU A 496 -25.89 17.26 34.04
CA LEU A 496 -26.58 17.64 35.28
C LEU A 496 -28.09 17.38 35.20
N ASP A 497 -28.73 17.69 34.09
CA ASP A 497 -30.14 17.42 33.88
C ASP A 497 -30.44 15.92 33.88
N ALA A 498 -29.62 15.11 33.24
CA ALA A 498 -29.73 13.64 33.27
C ALA A 498 -29.58 13.09 34.71
N LEU A 499 -28.63 13.62 35.50
CA LEU A 499 -28.45 13.21 36.90
C LEU A 499 -29.64 13.59 37.80
N ARG A 500 -30.27 14.73 37.54
CA ARG A 500 -31.50 15.15 38.24
C ARG A 500 -32.69 14.27 37.86
N GLU A 501 -32.84 13.95 36.57
CA GLU A 501 -33.90 13.06 36.10
C GLU A 501 -33.73 11.63 36.65
N ALA A 502 -32.49 11.17 36.85
CA ALA A 502 -32.23 9.87 37.46
C ALA A 502 -32.74 9.74 38.88
N GLY A 503 -32.88 10.88 39.61
CA GLY A 503 -33.55 10.90 40.94
C GLY A 503 -32.93 9.92 41.94
N ASP A 504 -33.72 9.00 42.50
CA ASP A 504 -33.31 8.04 43.52
C ASP A 504 -32.90 6.66 42.97
N LEU A 505 -32.49 6.59 41.69
CA LEU A 505 -31.97 5.37 41.12
C LEU A 505 -30.66 4.93 41.82
N SER A 506 -30.40 3.62 41.83
CA SER A 506 -29.14 3.06 42.32
C SER A 506 -27.95 3.60 41.51
N ALA A 507 -26.73 3.45 42.01
CA ALA A 507 -25.50 3.86 41.30
C ALA A 507 -25.39 3.21 39.91
N GLU A 508 -25.78 1.94 39.79
CA GLU A 508 -25.74 1.19 38.52
C GLU A 508 -26.80 1.71 37.53
N GLU A 509 -28.06 1.89 38.00
CA GLU A 509 -29.13 2.41 37.17
C GLU A 509 -28.86 3.86 36.73
N THR A 510 -28.27 4.70 37.60
CA THR A 510 -27.89 6.07 37.27
C THR A 510 -26.81 6.09 36.18
N ARG A 511 -25.77 5.21 36.29
CA ARG A 511 -24.75 5.05 35.27
C ARG A 511 -25.37 4.68 33.92
N ASP A 512 -26.23 3.66 33.89
CA ASP A 512 -26.86 3.18 32.65
C ASP A 512 -27.79 4.23 32.04
N PHE A 513 -28.49 4.99 32.88
CA PHE A 513 -29.33 6.11 32.44
C PHE A 513 -28.50 7.21 31.76
N VAL A 514 -27.39 7.63 32.38
CA VAL A 514 -26.49 8.65 31.78
C VAL A 514 -25.89 8.15 30.48
N VAL A 515 -25.33 6.92 30.45
CA VAL A 515 -24.77 6.32 29.23
C VAL A 515 -25.80 6.28 28.10
N LYS A 516 -27.04 5.90 28.41
CA LYS A 516 -28.14 5.88 27.43
C LYS A 516 -28.43 7.27 26.88
N ARG A 517 -28.49 8.31 27.75
CA ARG A 517 -28.78 9.71 27.34
C ARG A 517 -27.67 10.25 26.42
N VAL A 518 -26.39 9.92 26.70
CA VAL A 518 -25.26 10.27 25.82
C VAL A 518 -25.35 9.53 24.48
N ALA A 519 -25.68 8.22 24.49
CA ALA A 519 -25.86 7.45 23.28
C ALA A 519 -27.00 7.98 22.40
N GLU A 520 -28.15 8.29 23.00
CA GLU A 520 -29.28 8.92 22.30
C GLU A 520 -28.90 10.27 21.67
N TRP A 521 -28.08 11.07 22.37
CA TRP A 521 -27.55 12.33 21.85
C TRP A 521 -26.67 12.12 20.61
N CYS A 522 -25.81 11.14 20.65
CA CYS A 522 -24.91 10.76 19.53
C CYS A 522 -25.66 10.11 18.35
N GLY A 523 -26.92 9.70 18.51
CA GLY A 523 -27.70 9.01 17.47
C GLY A 523 -27.31 7.54 17.29
N SER A 524 -26.77 6.90 18.32
CA SER A 524 -26.34 5.49 18.33
C SER A 524 -27.27 4.60 19.15
#